data_ec8c679094bbd2dc55391a0f8db075fb
#
_entry.id   ec8c679094bbd2dc55391a0f8db075fb
#
_cell.length_a   1.000
_cell.length_b   1.000
_cell.length_c   1.000
_cell.angle_alpha   90.00
_cell.angle_beta   90.00
_cell.angle_gamma   90.00
#
_symmetry.space_group_name_H-M   'P 1'
#
loop_
_entity.id
_entity.type
_entity.pdbx_description
1 polymer ?
#
loop_
_entity_poly.entity_id
_entity_poly.type
_entity_poly.pdbx_seq_one_letter_code
_entity_poly.pdbx_strand_id
1 'polypeptide(L)'
;MIDLTLQQLVLRLIAYALIAAVHGLAVAAAAIAMGDQGPRHDGRLRVNPVAHLDIIGTVSAVLFSVGWIRPIAIDPVRLRFGRVGLVVVVAAGAAATLLSALALRLVRPLLLPLLPDTASVTVFGLIEIVGELSAWFALINILPLPPLTGAHLLTAAVPACDKVIARITPYAGFALAVIAATGVFAKTLAPGYRILRGLVLGA
;
A
#
# COMPACT_ATOMS: atom_id res chain seq x y z
N MET A 1 5.85 -11.59 -21.26
CA MET A 1 5.09 -10.42 -21.76
C MET A 1 3.97 -10.12 -20.78
N ILE A 2 3.64 -8.87 -20.54
CA ILE A 2 2.52 -8.49 -19.66
C ILE A 2 1.30 -8.42 -20.58
N ASP A 3 0.54 -9.51 -20.66
CA ASP A 3 -0.69 -9.55 -21.45
C ASP A 3 -1.87 -9.05 -20.60
N LEU A 4 -1.88 -7.73 -20.36
CA LEU A 4 -2.98 -7.09 -19.65
C LEU A 4 -3.95 -6.45 -20.65
N THR A 5 -5.22 -6.80 -20.54
CA THR A 5 -6.28 -6.12 -21.31
C THR A 5 -6.50 -4.69 -20.76
N LEU A 6 -7.06 -3.81 -21.59
CA LEU A 6 -7.40 -2.44 -21.16
C LEU A 6 -8.32 -2.46 -19.92
N GLN A 7 -9.29 -3.37 -19.87
CA GLN A 7 -10.16 -3.55 -18.72
C GLN A 7 -9.37 -3.88 -17.44
N GLN A 8 -8.42 -4.81 -17.53
CA GLN A 8 -7.57 -5.15 -16.38
C GLN A 8 -6.70 -3.99 -15.92
N LEU A 9 -6.17 -3.18 -16.84
CA LEU A 9 -5.41 -1.98 -16.51
C LEU A 9 -6.26 -0.97 -15.72
N VAL A 10 -7.49 -0.72 -16.20
CA VAL A 10 -8.44 0.19 -15.54
C VAL A 10 -8.82 -0.33 -14.14
N LEU A 11 -9.17 -1.62 -14.02
CA LEU A 11 -9.54 -2.21 -12.73
C LEU A 11 -8.36 -2.20 -11.74
N ARG A 12 -7.13 -2.48 -12.19
CA ARG A 12 -5.93 -2.38 -11.35
C ARG A 12 -5.66 -0.96 -10.90
N LEU A 13 -5.86 0.03 -11.77
CA LEU A 13 -5.69 1.45 -11.41
C LEU A 13 -6.70 1.86 -10.33
N ILE A 14 -7.98 1.49 -10.50
CA ILE A 14 -9.03 1.77 -9.52
C ILE A 14 -8.72 1.06 -8.18
N ALA A 15 -8.39 -0.23 -8.23
CA ALA A 15 -8.03 -1.01 -7.04
C ALA A 15 -6.84 -0.39 -6.30
N TYR A 16 -5.80 -0.02 -7.05
CA TYR A 16 -4.61 0.59 -6.46
C TYR A 16 -4.91 1.96 -5.85
N ALA A 17 -5.73 2.78 -6.49
CA ALA A 17 -6.14 4.08 -5.94
C ALA A 17 -6.88 3.93 -4.60
N LEU A 18 -7.76 2.93 -4.48
CA LEU A 18 -8.44 2.60 -3.22
C LEU A 18 -7.45 2.16 -2.14
N ILE A 19 -6.53 1.25 -2.48
CA ILE A 19 -5.50 0.74 -1.56
C ILE A 19 -4.61 1.88 -1.08
N ALA A 20 -4.13 2.74 -1.99
CA ALA A 20 -3.27 3.86 -1.65
C ALA A 20 -3.96 4.87 -0.72
N ALA A 21 -5.25 5.15 -0.95
CA ALA A 21 -6.04 6.02 -0.09
C ALA A 21 -6.20 5.43 1.32
N VAL A 22 -6.61 4.15 1.43
CA VAL A 22 -6.80 3.47 2.72
C VAL A 22 -5.50 3.40 3.49
N HIS A 23 -4.43 2.94 2.85
CA HIS A 23 -3.11 2.82 3.48
C HIS A 23 -2.58 4.17 3.93
N GLY A 24 -2.56 5.16 3.03
CA GLY A 24 -2.02 6.48 3.32
C GLY A 24 -2.82 7.21 4.40
N LEU A 25 -4.14 7.09 4.38
CA LEU A 25 -5.00 7.64 5.43
C LEU A 25 -4.73 6.98 6.79
N ALA A 26 -4.57 5.64 6.82
CA ALA A 26 -4.29 4.91 8.05
C ALA A 26 -2.92 5.27 8.64
N VAL A 27 -1.89 5.38 7.81
CA VAL A 27 -0.54 5.83 8.19
C VAL A 27 -0.61 7.25 8.78
N ALA A 28 -1.27 8.18 8.09
CA ALA A 28 -1.41 9.55 8.56
C ALA A 28 -2.21 9.64 9.86
N ALA A 29 -3.34 8.93 9.94
CA ALA A 29 -4.20 8.90 11.13
C ALA A 29 -3.47 8.32 12.34
N ALA A 30 -2.70 7.24 12.16
CA ALA A 30 -1.91 6.64 13.23
C ALA A 30 -0.82 7.60 13.74
N ALA A 31 -0.09 8.27 12.84
CA ALA A 31 0.92 9.26 13.22
C ALA A 31 0.31 10.42 14.03
N ILE A 32 -0.84 10.93 13.57
CA ILE A 32 -1.56 12.03 14.24
C ILE A 32 -2.09 11.58 15.61
N ALA A 33 -2.68 10.40 15.70
CA ALA A 33 -3.18 9.84 16.97
C ALA A 33 -2.05 9.63 17.99
N MET A 34 -0.82 9.45 17.50
CA MET A 34 0.38 9.31 18.31
C MET A 34 1.10 10.65 18.60
N GLY A 35 0.58 11.78 18.10
CA GLY A 35 1.06 13.12 18.45
C GLY A 35 1.71 13.91 17.31
N ASP A 36 2.10 13.29 16.20
CA ASP A 36 2.67 14.03 15.08
C ASP A 36 1.59 14.62 14.17
N GLN A 37 1.40 15.94 14.25
CA GLN A 37 0.42 16.65 13.44
C GLN A 37 0.92 16.99 12.01
N GLY A 38 2.18 16.67 11.67
CA GLY A 38 2.76 16.92 10.35
C GLY A 38 1.89 16.40 9.20
N PRO A 39 1.50 15.11 9.21
CA PRO A 39 0.65 14.55 8.16
C PRO A 39 -0.70 15.26 7.99
N ARG A 40 -1.26 15.86 9.06
CA ARG A 40 -2.49 16.66 8.97
C ARG A 40 -2.25 17.95 8.20
N HIS A 41 -1.17 18.67 8.51
CA HIS A 41 -0.80 19.91 7.83
C HIS A 41 -0.48 19.68 6.35
N ASP A 42 0.11 18.53 6.02
CA ASP A 42 0.41 18.10 4.65
C ASP A 42 -0.83 17.61 3.89
N GLY A 43 -2.03 17.70 4.49
CA GLY A 43 -3.28 17.30 3.87
C GLY A 43 -3.43 15.80 3.65
N ARG A 44 -2.72 14.97 4.43
CA ARG A 44 -2.75 13.50 4.31
C ARG A 44 -3.96 12.84 4.96
N LEU A 45 -4.77 13.57 5.72
CA LEU A 45 -6.07 13.11 6.24
C LEU A 45 -7.22 13.26 5.23
N ARG A 46 -6.93 13.16 3.95
CA ARG A 46 -7.95 13.24 2.91
C ARG A 46 -8.23 11.86 2.34
N VAL A 47 -9.53 11.56 2.15
CA VAL A 47 -9.96 10.32 1.47
C VAL A 47 -9.62 10.35 -0.03
N ASN A 48 -9.31 11.52 -0.59
CA ASN A 48 -8.95 11.67 -1.99
C ASN A 48 -7.68 10.84 -2.32
N PRO A 49 -7.77 9.83 -3.19
CA PRO A 49 -6.64 8.97 -3.56
C PRO A 49 -5.45 9.75 -4.10
N VAL A 50 -5.69 10.84 -4.86
CA VAL A 50 -4.65 11.65 -5.49
C VAL A 50 -3.66 12.22 -4.46
N ALA A 51 -4.11 12.48 -3.22
CA ALA A 51 -3.22 12.94 -2.16
C ALA A 51 -2.15 11.89 -1.76
N HIS A 52 -2.41 10.61 -2.04
CA HIS A 52 -1.58 9.48 -1.63
C HIS A 52 -0.83 8.83 -2.79
N LEU A 53 -1.28 9.03 -4.04
CA LEU A 53 -0.67 8.41 -5.21
C LEU A 53 0.73 8.95 -5.50
N ASP A 54 1.67 8.05 -5.70
CA ASP A 54 2.96 8.28 -6.34
C ASP A 54 2.87 7.83 -7.80
N ILE A 55 3.33 8.64 -8.74
CA ILE A 55 3.18 8.34 -10.18
C ILE A 55 3.92 7.05 -10.54
N ILE A 56 5.18 6.92 -10.15
CA ILE A 56 6.01 5.75 -10.47
C ILE A 56 5.48 4.52 -9.73
N GLY A 57 5.10 4.68 -8.45
CA GLY A 57 4.47 3.64 -7.63
C GLY A 57 3.15 3.15 -8.23
N THR A 58 2.35 4.05 -8.79
CA THR A 58 1.08 3.71 -9.46
C THR A 58 1.33 2.89 -10.73
N VAL A 59 2.21 3.35 -11.60
CA VAL A 59 2.56 2.63 -12.84
C VAL A 59 3.13 1.25 -12.52
N SER A 60 4.04 1.18 -11.55
CA SER A 60 4.64 -0.08 -11.10
C SER A 60 3.59 -1.03 -10.49
N ALA A 61 2.63 -0.53 -9.72
CA ALA A 61 1.56 -1.33 -9.16
C ALA A 61 0.64 -1.93 -10.24
N VAL A 62 0.26 -1.12 -11.22
CA VAL A 62 -0.62 -1.56 -12.31
C VAL A 62 0.07 -2.61 -13.17
N LEU A 63 1.34 -2.43 -13.50
CA LEU A 63 2.08 -3.32 -14.40
C LEU A 63 2.66 -4.54 -13.68
N PHE A 64 3.24 -4.37 -12.50
CA PHE A 64 4.03 -5.40 -11.82
C PHE A 64 3.44 -5.85 -10.48
N SER A 65 2.29 -5.31 -10.06
CA SER A 65 1.67 -5.54 -8.75
C SER A 65 2.52 -5.08 -7.55
N VAL A 66 3.55 -4.29 -7.80
CA VAL A 66 4.47 -3.72 -6.82
C VAL A 66 4.27 -2.22 -6.79
N GLY A 67 3.70 -1.69 -5.71
CA GLY A 67 3.41 -0.26 -5.61
C GLY A 67 3.69 0.32 -4.24
N TRP A 68 3.76 1.65 -4.18
CA TRP A 68 3.95 2.43 -2.96
C TRP A 68 3.23 3.75 -3.07
N ILE A 69 2.87 4.30 -1.91
CA ILE A 69 2.27 5.63 -1.83
C ILE A 69 3.35 6.71 -1.88
N ARG A 70 2.92 7.93 -2.16
CA ARG A 70 3.76 9.11 -1.98
C ARG A 70 4.22 9.16 -0.52
N PRO A 71 5.53 9.19 -0.24
CA PRO A 71 6.07 9.14 1.12
C PRO A 71 5.43 10.18 2.04
N ILE A 72 5.13 9.76 3.27
CA ILE A 72 4.57 10.61 4.31
C ILE A 72 5.70 10.91 5.29
N ALA A 73 6.02 12.19 5.47
CA ALA A 73 6.99 12.61 6.47
C ALA A 73 6.38 12.45 7.87
N ILE A 74 7.09 11.76 8.76
CA ILE A 74 6.70 11.52 10.14
C ILE A 74 7.90 11.85 11.03
N ASP A 75 7.68 12.74 11.99
CA ASP A 75 8.71 13.14 12.94
C ASP A 75 8.65 12.23 14.19
N PRO A 76 9.63 11.33 14.37
CA PRO A 76 9.63 10.42 15.51
C PRO A 76 9.74 11.11 16.85
N VAL A 77 10.27 12.35 16.90
CA VAL A 77 10.39 13.12 18.15
C VAL A 77 9.01 13.55 18.67
N ARG A 78 8.05 13.73 17.77
CA ARG A 78 6.67 14.12 18.12
C ARG A 78 5.77 12.94 18.48
N LEU A 79 6.19 11.72 18.16
CA LEU A 79 5.40 10.54 18.46
C LEU A 79 5.46 10.18 19.95
N ARG A 80 4.32 9.80 20.54
CA ARG A 80 4.17 9.42 21.95
C ARG A 80 5.20 8.38 22.42
N PHE A 81 5.59 7.45 21.55
CA PHE A 81 6.58 6.41 21.84
C PHE A 81 7.89 6.62 21.08
N GLY A 82 8.16 7.85 20.64
CA GLY A 82 9.37 8.16 19.89
C GLY A 82 9.49 7.28 18.64
N ARG A 83 10.69 6.78 18.37
CA ARG A 83 10.96 5.95 17.18
C ARG A 83 10.20 4.63 17.14
N VAL A 84 9.85 4.04 18.28
CA VAL A 84 9.01 2.83 18.34
C VAL A 84 7.62 3.11 17.76
N GLY A 85 7.13 4.35 17.88
CA GLY A 85 5.89 4.77 17.26
C GLY A 85 5.85 4.61 15.75
N LEU A 86 6.99 4.68 15.07
CA LEU A 86 7.08 4.44 13.63
C LEU A 86 6.67 3.00 13.27
N VAL A 87 6.99 2.02 14.12
CA VAL A 87 6.58 0.62 13.92
C VAL A 87 5.05 0.51 13.96
N VAL A 88 4.42 1.20 14.93
CA VAL A 88 2.94 1.21 15.03
C VAL A 88 2.31 1.86 13.81
N VAL A 89 2.89 2.94 13.31
CA VAL A 89 2.39 3.63 12.10
C VAL A 89 2.47 2.72 10.87
N VAL A 90 3.59 2.03 10.66
CA VAL A 90 3.76 1.07 9.55
C VAL A 90 2.78 -0.08 9.67
N ALA A 91 2.64 -0.65 10.87
CA ALA A 91 1.70 -1.74 11.14
C ALA A 91 0.25 -1.31 10.90
N ALA A 92 -0.13 -0.09 11.30
CA ALA A 92 -1.47 0.46 11.08
C ALA A 92 -1.80 0.56 9.58
N GLY A 93 -0.86 1.04 8.75
CA GLY A 93 -1.03 1.10 7.29
C GLY A 93 -1.24 -0.29 6.68
N ALA A 94 -0.38 -1.25 7.02
CA ALA A 94 -0.47 -2.62 6.52
C ALA A 94 -1.77 -3.31 6.98
N ALA A 95 -2.12 -3.18 8.26
CA ALA A 95 -3.34 -3.74 8.82
C ALA A 95 -4.60 -3.16 8.16
N ALA A 96 -4.68 -1.83 8.00
CA ALA A 96 -5.82 -1.18 7.34
C ALA A 96 -5.99 -1.66 5.89
N THR A 97 -4.88 -1.84 5.16
CA THR A 97 -4.90 -2.35 3.79
C THR A 97 -5.49 -3.77 3.74
N LEU A 98 -5.02 -4.68 4.58
CA LEU A 98 -5.50 -6.06 4.60
C LEU A 98 -6.94 -6.16 5.12
N LEU A 99 -7.29 -5.41 6.17
CA LEU A 99 -8.63 -5.38 6.74
C LEU A 99 -9.66 -4.83 5.75
N SER A 100 -9.31 -3.80 4.97
CA SER A 100 -10.22 -3.26 3.95
C SER A 100 -10.51 -4.28 2.85
N ALA A 101 -9.50 -5.02 2.40
CA ALA A 101 -9.67 -6.08 1.41
C ALA A 101 -10.49 -7.26 1.97
N LEU A 102 -10.25 -7.65 3.22
CA LEU A 102 -11.05 -8.66 3.92
C LEU A 102 -12.51 -8.20 4.07
N ALA A 103 -12.75 -6.93 4.43
CA ALA A 103 -14.10 -6.38 4.54
C ALA A 103 -14.84 -6.43 3.19
N LEU A 104 -14.19 -6.06 2.08
CA LEU A 104 -14.78 -6.18 0.75
C LEU A 104 -15.14 -7.62 0.39
N ARG A 105 -14.26 -8.58 0.72
CA ARG A 105 -14.56 -10.01 0.54
C ARG A 105 -15.79 -10.44 1.34
N LEU A 106 -15.89 -10.06 2.61
CA LEU A 106 -17.01 -10.43 3.49
C LEU A 106 -18.35 -9.80 3.03
N VAL A 107 -18.30 -8.60 2.48
CA VAL A 107 -19.50 -7.92 1.94
C VAL A 107 -19.90 -8.44 0.56
N ARG A 108 -18.96 -9.04 -0.18
CA ARG A 108 -19.19 -9.56 -1.56
C ARG A 108 -20.47 -10.39 -1.73
N PRO A 109 -20.77 -11.42 -0.91
CA PRO A 109 -21.97 -12.25 -1.10
C PRO A 109 -23.28 -11.49 -0.88
N LEU A 110 -23.23 -10.37 -0.15
CA LEU A 110 -24.39 -9.50 0.07
C LEU A 110 -24.57 -8.49 -1.05
N LEU A 111 -23.46 -8.04 -1.65
CA LEU A 111 -23.44 -6.98 -2.67
C LEU A 111 -23.78 -7.52 -4.07
N LEU A 112 -23.17 -8.64 -4.47
CA LEU A 112 -23.29 -9.13 -5.85
C LEU A 112 -24.71 -9.46 -6.28
N PRO A 113 -25.59 -10.07 -5.45
CA PRO A 113 -26.98 -10.36 -5.84
C PRO A 113 -27.84 -9.13 -6.08
N LEU A 114 -27.41 -7.94 -5.60
CA LEU A 114 -28.12 -6.66 -5.77
C LEU A 114 -27.80 -5.97 -7.10
N LEU A 115 -26.83 -6.50 -7.86
CA LEU A 115 -26.35 -5.90 -9.09
C LEU A 115 -26.84 -6.67 -10.33
N PRO A 116 -27.03 -6.02 -11.48
CA PRO A 116 -27.21 -6.71 -12.76
C PRO A 116 -26.01 -7.61 -13.09
N ASP A 117 -26.22 -8.71 -13.82
CA ASP A 117 -25.20 -9.72 -14.11
C ASP A 117 -23.87 -9.16 -14.65
N THR A 118 -23.94 -8.23 -15.60
CA THR A 118 -22.76 -7.58 -16.19
C THR A 118 -21.98 -6.75 -15.17
N ALA A 119 -22.68 -6.04 -14.27
CA ALA A 119 -22.07 -5.27 -13.19
C ALA A 119 -21.49 -6.21 -12.11
N SER A 120 -22.18 -7.29 -11.78
CA SER A 120 -21.73 -8.30 -10.81
C SER A 120 -20.39 -8.90 -11.20
N VAL A 121 -20.20 -9.27 -12.48
CA VAL A 121 -18.92 -9.81 -12.99
C VAL A 121 -17.80 -8.79 -12.85
N THR A 122 -18.06 -7.52 -13.20
CA THR A 122 -17.05 -6.45 -13.11
C THR A 122 -16.68 -6.14 -11.66
N VAL A 123 -17.67 -6.04 -10.78
CA VAL A 123 -17.46 -5.76 -9.35
C VAL A 123 -16.75 -6.95 -8.67
N PHE A 124 -17.12 -8.19 -9.02
CA PHE A 124 -16.41 -9.37 -8.55
C PHE A 124 -14.92 -9.31 -8.95
N GLY A 125 -14.62 -9.06 -10.22
CA GLY A 125 -13.25 -8.92 -10.70
C GLY A 125 -12.47 -7.80 -9.99
N LEU A 126 -13.12 -6.67 -9.71
CA LEU A 126 -12.51 -5.58 -8.95
C LEU A 126 -12.17 -6.01 -7.52
N ILE A 127 -13.08 -6.69 -6.82
CA ILE A 127 -12.85 -7.17 -5.44
C ILE A 127 -11.68 -8.17 -5.40
N GLU A 128 -11.60 -9.09 -6.36
CA GLU A 128 -10.48 -10.03 -6.46
C GLU A 128 -9.15 -9.29 -6.69
N ILE A 129 -9.11 -8.32 -7.61
CA ILE A 129 -7.92 -7.50 -7.88
C ILE A 129 -7.52 -6.68 -6.65
N VAL A 130 -8.49 -6.10 -5.92
CA VAL A 130 -8.20 -5.39 -4.66
C VAL A 130 -7.58 -6.33 -3.65
N GLY A 131 -8.10 -7.54 -3.50
CA GLY A 131 -7.54 -8.54 -2.60
C GLY A 131 -6.10 -8.92 -2.95
N GLU A 132 -5.84 -9.25 -4.21
CA GLU A 132 -4.50 -9.61 -4.69
C GLU A 132 -3.49 -8.47 -4.53
N LEU A 133 -3.86 -7.27 -4.99
CA LEU A 133 -2.99 -6.10 -4.87
C LEU A 133 -2.78 -5.67 -3.42
N SER A 134 -3.77 -5.82 -2.53
CA SER A 134 -3.63 -5.52 -1.10
C SER A 134 -2.65 -6.45 -0.41
N ALA A 135 -2.67 -7.75 -0.75
CA ALA A 135 -1.71 -8.71 -0.21
C ALA A 135 -0.28 -8.37 -0.65
N TRP A 136 -0.06 -8.08 -1.93
CA TRP A 136 1.24 -7.62 -2.44
C TRP A 136 1.67 -6.30 -1.82
N PHE A 137 0.76 -5.33 -1.79
CA PHE A 137 1.04 -3.99 -1.28
C PHE A 137 1.44 -4.02 0.19
N ALA A 138 0.68 -4.72 1.05
CA ALA A 138 1.01 -4.84 2.47
C ALA A 138 2.37 -5.52 2.69
N LEU A 139 2.63 -6.62 1.96
CA LEU A 139 3.88 -7.37 2.08
C LEU A 139 5.11 -6.54 1.67
N ILE A 140 5.01 -5.81 0.56
CA ILE A 140 6.12 -5.01 0.04
C ILE A 140 6.34 -3.76 0.89
N ASN A 141 5.26 -3.08 1.30
CA ASN A 141 5.37 -1.85 2.08
C ASN A 141 5.83 -2.04 3.52
N ILE A 142 6.01 -3.27 4.01
CA ILE A 142 6.71 -3.56 5.27
C ILE A 142 8.24 -3.62 5.08
N LEU A 143 8.73 -3.81 3.86
CA LEU A 143 10.17 -3.87 3.62
C LEU A 143 10.84 -2.54 4.01
N PRO A 144 11.98 -2.57 4.72
CA PRO A 144 12.66 -1.37 5.23
C PRO A 144 13.46 -0.66 4.12
N LEU A 145 12.79 -0.32 3.03
CA LEU A 145 13.39 0.28 1.83
C LEU A 145 12.63 1.54 1.42
N PRO A 146 13.31 2.68 1.14
CA PRO A 146 12.65 3.82 0.53
C PRO A 146 12.27 3.49 -0.93
N PRO A 147 11.17 4.01 -1.47
CA PRO A 147 10.22 4.95 -0.87
C PRO A 147 9.07 4.27 -0.11
N LEU A 148 9.18 2.98 0.23
CA LEU A 148 8.14 2.21 0.91
C LEU A 148 7.86 2.76 2.31
N THR A 149 6.64 2.55 2.82
CA THR A 149 6.29 2.92 4.20
C THR A 149 7.19 2.24 5.23
N GLY A 150 7.65 1.01 4.94
CA GLY A 150 8.61 0.27 5.76
C GLY A 150 9.98 0.95 5.94
N ALA A 151 10.34 1.96 5.15
CA ALA A 151 11.54 2.77 5.41
C ALA A 151 11.52 3.38 6.83
N HIS A 152 10.34 3.66 7.38
CA HIS A 152 10.20 4.11 8.78
C HIS A 152 10.69 3.06 9.80
N LEU A 153 10.66 1.76 9.47
CA LEU A 153 11.24 0.71 10.34
C LEU A 153 12.76 0.82 10.40
N LEU A 154 13.39 1.15 9.27
CA LEU A 154 14.83 1.39 9.22
C LEU A 154 15.20 2.65 10.02
N THR A 155 14.43 3.73 9.85
CA THR A 155 14.54 4.95 10.66
C THR A 155 14.35 4.66 12.16
N ALA A 156 13.42 3.77 12.51
CA ALA A 156 13.20 3.38 13.91
C ALA A 156 14.40 2.62 14.50
N ALA A 157 14.95 1.68 13.74
CA ALA A 157 16.04 0.81 14.18
C ALA A 157 17.42 1.49 14.16
N VAL A 158 17.69 2.29 13.12
CA VAL A 158 19.03 2.88 12.86
C VAL A 158 18.90 4.38 12.58
N PRO A 159 18.93 5.22 13.62
CA PRO A 159 18.80 6.67 13.48
C PRO A 159 19.80 7.32 12.53
N ALA A 160 20.99 6.75 12.43
CA ALA A 160 22.04 7.26 11.54
C ALA A 160 21.65 7.22 10.05
N CYS A 161 20.67 6.38 9.68
CA CYS A 161 20.20 6.26 8.31
C CYS A 161 19.24 7.35 7.85
N ASP A 162 18.70 8.19 8.76
CA ASP A 162 17.67 9.19 8.43
C ASP A 162 18.10 10.12 7.28
N LYS A 163 19.33 10.65 7.34
CA LYS A 163 19.87 11.54 6.31
C LYS A 163 20.07 10.82 4.97
N VAL A 164 20.49 9.56 5.01
CA VAL A 164 20.72 8.74 3.82
C VAL A 164 19.39 8.41 3.16
N ILE A 165 18.40 7.95 3.95
CA ILE A 165 17.05 7.66 3.48
C ILE A 165 16.45 8.89 2.80
N ALA A 166 16.49 10.06 3.46
CA ALA A 166 15.96 11.30 2.90
C ALA A 166 16.62 11.66 1.55
N ARG A 167 17.93 11.43 1.43
CA ARG A 167 18.72 11.74 0.21
C ARG A 167 18.40 10.80 -0.94
N ILE A 168 18.19 9.51 -0.69
CA ILE A 168 17.97 8.51 -1.74
C ILE A 168 16.50 8.34 -2.12
N THR A 169 15.54 8.68 -1.25
CA THR A 169 14.10 8.53 -1.48
C THR A 169 13.64 9.08 -2.83
N PRO A 170 14.06 10.25 -3.32
CA PRO A 170 13.61 10.76 -4.62
C PRO A 170 13.97 9.87 -5.81
N TYR A 171 15.05 9.10 -5.70
CA TYR A 171 15.57 8.22 -6.77
C TYR A 171 15.16 6.77 -6.58
N ALA A 172 14.88 6.39 -5.33
CA ALA A 172 14.61 5.01 -4.94
C ALA A 172 13.37 4.43 -5.63
N GLY A 173 12.36 5.26 -5.90
CA GLY A 173 11.15 4.84 -6.62
C GLY A 173 11.45 4.29 -8.00
N PHE A 174 12.29 4.97 -8.79
CA PHE A 174 12.68 4.48 -10.10
C PHE A 174 13.45 3.15 -10.02
N ALA A 175 14.44 3.07 -9.13
CA ALA A 175 15.20 1.84 -8.91
C ALA A 175 14.30 0.69 -8.51
N LEU A 176 13.35 0.93 -7.60
CA LEU A 176 12.39 -0.08 -7.13
C LEU A 176 11.46 -0.56 -8.26
N ALA A 177 11.00 0.34 -9.15
CA ALA A 177 10.20 -0.01 -10.31
C ALA A 177 10.97 -0.91 -11.30
N VAL A 178 12.24 -0.60 -11.55
CA VAL A 178 13.13 -1.44 -12.38
C VAL A 178 13.30 -2.82 -11.76
N ILE A 179 13.54 -2.90 -10.45
CA ILE A 179 13.64 -4.18 -9.73
C ILE A 179 12.30 -4.94 -9.79
N ALA A 180 11.16 -4.27 -9.65
CA ALA A 180 9.85 -4.88 -9.76
C ALA A 180 9.62 -5.51 -11.13
N ALA A 181 10.06 -4.84 -12.21
CA ALA A 181 9.96 -5.35 -13.58
C ALA A 181 10.72 -6.66 -13.81
N THR A 182 11.76 -6.96 -13.01
CA THR A 182 12.50 -8.25 -13.11
C THR A 182 11.72 -9.44 -12.55
N GLY A 183 10.61 -9.19 -11.84
CA GLY A 183 9.82 -10.21 -11.16
C GLY A 183 10.51 -10.82 -9.90
N VAL A 184 11.60 -10.21 -9.42
CA VAL A 184 12.33 -10.73 -8.23
C VAL A 184 11.43 -10.79 -7.01
N PHE A 185 10.55 -9.80 -6.79
CA PHE A 185 9.60 -9.83 -5.66
C PHE A 185 8.64 -11.00 -5.74
N ALA A 186 8.10 -11.29 -6.93
CA ALA A 186 7.22 -12.43 -7.14
C ALA A 186 7.90 -13.77 -6.80
N LYS A 187 9.20 -13.90 -7.07
CA LYS A 187 9.97 -15.11 -6.75
C LYS A 187 10.32 -15.20 -5.27
N THR A 188 10.81 -14.11 -4.67
CA THR A 188 11.35 -14.12 -3.30
C THR A 188 10.27 -14.04 -2.23
N LEU A 189 9.20 -13.29 -2.48
CA LEU A 189 8.12 -13.06 -1.51
C LEU A 189 6.89 -13.96 -1.72
N ALA A 190 6.94 -14.89 -2.68
CA ALA A 190 5.83 -15.79 -2.98
C ALA A 190 5.25 -16.53 -1.75
N PRO A 191 6.04 -17.03 -0.78
CA PRO A 191 5.49 -17.68 0.41
C PRO A 191 4.63 -16.74 1.26
N GLY A 192 5.15 -15.55 1.56
CA GLY A 192 4.43 -14.53 2.33
C GLY A 192 3.17 -14.04 1.60
N TYR A 193 3.29 -13.83 0.29
CA TYR A 193 2.13 -13.46 -0.53
C TYR A 193 1.01 -14.51 -0.48
N ARG A 194 1.34 -15.81 -0.59
CA ARG A 194 0.34 -16.89 -0.52
C ARG A 194 -0.41 -16.89 0.81
N ILE A 195 0.29 -16.67 1.93
CA ILE A 195 -0.33 -16.57 3.25
C ILE A 195 -1.30 -15.40 3.30
N LEU A 196 -0.86 -14.19 2.90
CA LEU A 196 -1.71 -12.99 2.93
C LEU A 196 -2.88 -13.10 1.94
N ARG A 197 -2.65 -13.65 0.76
CA ARG A 197 -3.70 -13.89 -0.23
C ARG A 197 -4.76 -14.85 0.32
N GLY A 198 -4.34 -15.95 0.95
CA GLY A 198 -5.23 -16.89 1.62
C GLY A 198 -6.07 -16.23 2.71
N LEU A 199 -5.48 -15.36 3.53
CA LEU A 199 -6.17 -14.60 4.55
C LEU A 199 -7.24 -13.67 3.94
N VAL A 200 -6.89 -12.95 2.89
CA VAL A 200 -7.76 -11.91 2.29
C VAL A 200 -8.79 -12.51 1.34
N LEU A 201 -8.43 -13.48 0.50
CA LEU A 201 -9.30 -14.07 -0.53
C LEU A 201 -9.87 -15.44 -0.15
N GLY A 202 -9.27 -16.12 0.84
CA GLY A 202 -9.75 -17.43 1.32
C GLY A 202 -9.45 -18.57 0.36
N ALA A 203 -8.37 -18.46 -0.40
CA ALA A 203 -7.93 -19.46 -1.37
C ALA A 203 -6.64 -20.14 -0.90
#